data_5b288740399fdc8576fbe363e0252f88
#
_entry.id   5b288740399fdc8576fbe363e0252f88
#
_cell.length_a   1.000
_cell.length_b   1.000
_cell.length_c   1.000
_cell.angle_alpha   90.00
_cell.angle_beta   90.00
_cell.angle_gamma   90.00
#
_symmetry.space_group_name_H-M   'P 1'
#
loop_
_entity.id
_entity.type
_entity.pdbx_description
1 polymer ?
#
loop_
_entity_poly.entity_id
_entity_poly.type
_entity_poly.pdbx_seq_one_letter_code
_entity_poly.pdbx_strand_id
1 'polypeptide(L)'
;EEEEDESTMVKRPPVVCVMGHVDHGKTSLLDAIRDTHVTDREAGGITQHIGAYMVEINGEKITFLDTPGHEAFTAMRMRGANSTDIAILVVAADDGVMPQTVEAINHAKAAGIEIIVAVNKIDKPNANIEKVKQELAEYELIPEDWGGSTIFVPVSAHTREGIDQLLEMILLTAEICELKANPKRQARGIVIEARLDKGRGAVATVLVQKGTLKVGQPIACGSSYGRVRAMIDDKGRNVKEAGPSTPVEILGLSSVPGAGEVFVSTETEKEARSFAETFISEGKNRLIEETKSKMSLDDLFSQIQSGNVKELDIIVKADVQGSVEAVKQSLVKLSNEEVVVKVIHGGVGAINESDVTLASASNAIIIGFNVRPDTTAKA
;
A
#
# COMPACT_ATOMS: atom_id res chain seq x y z
N GLU A 1 6.13 23.40 5.28
CA GLU A 1 4.70 23.22 4.96
C GLU A 1 4.00 24.53 5.25
N GLU A 2 3.36 25.11 4.23
CA GLU A 2 2.49 26.28 4.44
C GLU A 2 1.30 25.84 5.30
N GLU A 3 1.02 26.58 6.36
CA GLU A 3 -0.18 26.36 7.17
C GLU A 3 -1.40 26.48 6.26
N GLU A 4 -2.17 25.39 6.16
CA GLU A 4 -3.39 25.39 5.37
C GLU A 4 -4.48 26.19 6.09
N ASP A 5 -5.13 27.10 5.38
CA ASP A 5 -6.27 27.85 5.89
C ASP A 5 -7.48 26.91 6.07
N GLU A 6 -7.94 26.73 7.30
CA GLU A 6 -9.10 25.88 7.60
C GLU A 6 -10.38 26.32 6.86
N SER A 7 -10.47 27.59 6.48
CA SER A 7 -11.64 28.10 5.75
C SER A 7 -11.76 27.53 4.33
N THR A 8 -10.67 27.01 3.76
CA THR A 8 -10.64 26.38 2.43
C THR A 8 -10.82 24.87 2.46
N MET A 9 -10.86 24.28 3.66
CA MET A 9 -11.02 22.85 3.86
C MET A 9 -12.46 22.40 3.63
N VAL A 10 -12.64 21.32 2.89
CA VAL A 10 -13.94 20.68 2.68
C VAL A 10 -13.92 19.26 3.14
N LYS A 11 -15.08 18.71 3.48
CA LYS A 11 -15.25 17.31 3.85
C LYS A 11 -14.76 16.40 2.71
N ARG A 12 -13.95 15.42 3.04
CA ARG A 12 -13.47 14.41 2.11
C ARG A 12 -13.94 13.01 2.48
N PRO A 13 -14.03 12.08 1.52
CA PRO A 13 -14.33 10.69 1.82
C PRO A 13 -13.29 10.08 2.78
N PRO A 14 -13.70 9.21 3.72
CA PRO A 14 -12.75 8.45 4.51
C PRO A 14 -11.99 7.45 3.66
N VAL A 15 -10.72 7.28 3.96
CA VAL A 15 -9.87 6.25 3.38
C VAL A 15 -9.76 5.10 4.36
N VAL A 16 -10.20 3.93 3.95
CA VAL A 16 -10.33 2.74 4.79
C VAL A 16 -9.40 1.64 4.29
N CYS A 17 -8.58 1.13 5.18
CA CYS A 17 -7.73 -0.02 4.94
C CYS A 17 -8.36 -1.26 5.58
N VAL A 18 -8.37 -2.37 4.86
CA VAL A 18 -8.88 -3.65 5.37
C VAL A 18 -7.69 -4.54 5.73
N MET A 19 -7.64 -4.97 6.97
CA MET A 19 -6.54 -5.76 7.56
C MET A 19 -7.07 -7.04 8.18
N GLY A 20 -6.19 -8.01 8.34
CA GLY A 20 -6.50 -9.26 9.03
C GLY A 20 -5.85 -10.46 8.38
N HIS A 21 -6.12 -11.65 8.94
CA HIS A 21 -5.62 -12.89 8.40
C HIS A 21 -6.26 -13.20 7.04
N VAL A 22 -5.47 -13.70 6.09
CA VAL A 22 -5.90 -13.96 4.71
C VAL A 22 -7.09 -14.93 4.63
N ASP A 23 -7.14 -15.93 5.51
CA ASP A 23 -8.19 -16.96 5.54
C ASP A 23 -9.47 -16.51 6.28
N HIS A 24 -9.51 -15.30 6.84
CA HIS A 24 -10.68 -14.79 7.56
C HIS A 24 -11.72 -14.13 6.66
N GLY A 25 -11.51 -14.19 5.35
CA GLY A 25 -12.47 -13.69 4.37
C GLY A 25 -12.34 -12.22 4.04
N LYS A 26 -11.15 -11.65 4.21
CA LYS A 26 -10.86 -10.25 3.85
C LYS A 26 -11.22 -9.94 2.41
N THR A 27 -10.74 -10.72 1.45
CA THR A 27 -11.04 -10.57 0.03
C THR A 27 -12.53 -10.76 -0.26
N SER A 28 -13.14 -11.78 0.31
CA SER A 28 -14.58 -12.04 0.15
C SER A 28 -15.45 -10.91 0.71
N LEU A 29 -15.03 -10.32 1.82
CA LEU A 29 -15.71 -9.15 2.39
C LEU A 29 -15.61 -7.93 1.48
N LEU A 30 -14.42 -7.66 0.95
CA LEU A 30 -14.21 -6.57 -0.01
C LEU A 30 -15.03 -6.77 -1.29
N ASP A 31 -15.07 -7.99 -1.83
CA ASP A 31 -15.89 -8.33 -2.99
C ASP A 31 -17.39 -8.16 -2.70
N ALA A 32 -17.85 -8.57 -1.52
CA ALA A 32 -19.23 -8.39 -1.12
C ALA A 32 -19.62 -6.91 -0.98
N ILE A 33 -18.75 -6.08 -0.45
CA ILE A 33 -18.92 -4.62 -0.39
C ILE A 33 -19.01 -4.04 -1.80
N ARG A 34 -18.09 -4.42 -2.67
CA ARG A 34 -18.06 -3.95 -4.06
C ARG A 34 -19.32 -4.36 -4.82
N ASP A 35 -19.72 -5.62 -4.77
CA ASP A 35 -20.88 -6.15 -5.49
C ASP A 35 -22.21 -5.51 -5.04
N THR A 36 -22.29 -5.11 -3.78
CA THR A 36 -23.52 -4.54 -3.21
C THR A 36 -23.65 -3.03 -3.48
N HIS A 37 -22.53 -2.30 -3.50
CA HIS A 37 -22.51 -0.83 -3.49
C HIS A 37 -21.86 -0.17 -4.71
N VAL A 38 -21.34 -0.95 -5.66
CA VAL A 38 -20.88 -0.43 -6.95
C VAL A 38 -21.97 -0.66 -7.98
N THR A 39 -22.75 0.38 -8.27
CA THR A 39 -23.91 0.32 -9.15
C THR A 39 -23.56 0.51 -10.63
N ASP A 40 -22.43 1.12 -10.94
CA ASP A 40 -22.02 1.36 -12.30
C ASP A 40 -21.24 0.16 -12.86
N ARG A 41 -21.59 -0.28 -14.05
CA ARG A 41 -20.87 -1.36 -14.74
C ARG A 41 -19.46 -0.89 -15.09
N GLU A 42 -18.49 -1.77 -14.88
CA GLU A 42 -17.11 -1.52 -15.29
C GLU A 42 -17.03 -1.30 -16.80
N ALA A 43 -16.32 -0.28 -17.20
CA ALA A 43 -16.08 0.01 -18.61
C ALA A 43 -15.21 -1.12 -19.21
N GLY A 44 -15.74 -1.79 -20.22
CA GLY A 44 -15.02 -2.87 -20.92
C GLY A 44 -15.13 -4.27 -20.31
N GLY A 45 -15.93 -4.48 -19.28
CA GLY A 45 -16.22 -5.82 -18.70
C GLY A 45 -15.02 -6.53 -18.06
N ILE A 46 -13.93 -5.80 -17.77
CA ILE A 46 -12.72 -6.33 -17.14
C ILE A 46 -12.61 -5.72 -15.74
N THR A 47 -12.55 -6.58 -14.73
CA THR A 47 -12.26 -6.14 -13.36
C THR A 47 -10.81 -5.67 -13.28
N GLN A 48 -10.60 -4.36 -13.23
CA GLN A 48 -9.27 -3.79 -12.99
C GLN A 48 -9.07 -3.63 -11.48
N HIS A 49 -8.31 -4.54 -10.89
CA HIS A 49 -7.88 -4.41 -9.50
C HIS A 49 -6.71 -3.43 -9.41
N ILE A 50 -7.01 -2.17 -9.11
CA ILE A 50 -5.99 -1.15 -8.90
C ILE A 50 -5.53 -1.04 -7.43
N GLY A 51 -5.92 -1.97 -6.57
CA GLY A 51 -5.59 -1.95 -5.14
C GLY A 51 -6.38 -0.94 -4.31
N ALA A 52 -7.29 -0.21 -4.95
CA ALA A 52 -8.16 0.77 -4.29
C ALA A 52 -9.45 0.94 -5.08
N TYR A 53 -10.54 1.20 -4.39
CA TYR A 53 -11.83 1.47 -5.03
C TYR A 53 -12.73 2.32 -4.13
N MET A 54 -13.72 2.98 -4.74
CA MET A 54 -14.71 3.79 -4.03
C MET A 54 -16.07 3.11 -4.07
N VAL A 55 -16.76 3.17 -2.94
CA VAL A 55 -18.17 2.78 -2.82
C VAL A 55 -18.99 3.97 -2.36
N GLU A 56 -20.27 3.95 -2.66
CA GLU A 56 -21.22 4.99 -2.25
C GLU A 56 -22.36 4.38 -1.46
N ILE A 57 -22.66 4.96 -0.31
CA ILE A 57 -23.80 4.61 0.52
C ILE A 57 -24.45 5.89 1.05
N ASN A 58 -25.77 5.99 0.93
CA ASN A 58 -26.55 7.16 1.39
C ASN A 58 -26.03 8.50 0.83
N GLY A 59 -25.52 8.51 -0.41
CA GLY A 59 -24.96 9.70 -1.05
C GLY A 59 -23.55 10.06 -0.60
N GLU A 60 -22.93 9.30 0.27
CA GLU A 60 -21.57 9.51 0.76
C GLU A 60 -20.61 8.45 0.23
N LYS A 61 -19.37 8.85 -0.04
CA LYS A 61 -18.34 7.98 -0.62
C LYS A 61 -17.37 7.49 0.44
N ILE A 62 -16.89 6.26 0.25
CA ILE A 62 -15.84 5.63 1.05
C ILE A 62 -14.80 5.07 0.10
N THR A 63 -13.53 5.35 0.37
CA THR A 63 -12.40 4.81 -0.39
C THR A 63 -11.80 3.62 0.37
N PHE A 64 -11.77 2.46 -0.27
CA PHE A 64 -11.16 1.25 0.29
C PHE A 64 -9.79 1.00 -0.34
N LEU A 65 -8.81 0.71 0.51
CA LEU A 65 -7.49 0.22 0.11
C LEU A 65 -7.40 -1.27 0.39
N ASP A 66 -7.10 -2.06 -0.62
CA ASP A 66 -6.82 -3.49 -0.47
C ASP A 66 -5.33 -3.70 -0.23
N THR A 67 -4.97 -4.06 1.00
CA THR A 67 -3.59 -4.37 1.37
C THR A 67 -3.38 -5.88 1.37
N PRO A 68 -2.25 -6.38 0.82
CA PRO A 68 -1.95 -7.81 0.83
C PRO A 68 -1.92 -8.38 2.26
N GLY A 69 -2.53 -9.53 2.47
CA GLY A 69 -2.63 -10.20 3.76
C GLY A 69 -1.41 -11.05 4.17
N HIS A 70 -0.42 -11.20 3.32
CA HIS A 70 0.76 -12.04 3.52
C HIS A 70 1.84 -11.31 4.35
N GLU A 71 2.59 -12.03 5.19
CA GLU A 71 3.68 -11.45 5.99
C GLU A 71 4.74 -10.74 5.15
N ALA A 72 5.08 -11.29 3.98
CA ALA A 72 6.03 -10.68 3.06
C ALA A 72 5.63 -9.28 2.57
N PHE A 73 4.35 -8.92 2.72
CA PHE A 73 3.82 -7.60 2.37
C PHE A 73 3.65 -6.65 3.57
N THR A 74 4.32 -6.93 4.69
CA THR A 74 4.23 -6.13 5.92
C THR A 74 4.51 -4.64 5.69
N ALA A 75 5.54 -4.31 4.90
CA ALA A 75 5.88 -2.93 4.56
C ALA A 75 4.75 -2.22 3.79
N MET A 76 4.06 -2.92 2.89
CA MET A 76 2.91 -2.38 2.16
C MET A 76 1.72 -2.15 3.08
N ARG A 77 1.47 -3.03 4.04
CA ARG A 77 0.43 -2.85 5.06
C ARG A 77 0.70 -1.65 5.95
N MET A 78 1.94 -1.45 6.37
CA MET A 78 2.36 -0.26 7.12
C MET A 78 2.12 1.02 6.32
N ARG A 79 2.46 1.04 5.05
CA ARG A 79 2.20 2.17 4.15
C ARG A 79 0.71 2.41 3.98
N GLY A 80 -0.08 1.36 3.77
CA GLY A 80 -1.54 1.42 3.74
C GLY A 80 -2.10 2.03 5.01
N ALA A 81 -1.65 1.59 6.19
CA ALA A 81 -2.05 2.14 7.47
C ALA A 81 -1.73 3.64 7.59
N ASN A 82 -0.52 4.06 7.21
CA ASN A 82 -0.11 5.46 7.28
C ASN A 82 -0.89 6.41 6.36
N SER A 83 -1.55 5.87 5.33
CA SER A 83 -2.36 6.65 4.40
C SER A 83 -3.85 6.56 4.65
N THR A 84 -4.28 5.84 5.68
CA THR A 84 -5.68 5.60 5.99
C THR A 84 -6.16 6.37 7.21
N ASP A 85 -7.47 6.59 7.25
CA ASP A 85 -8.17 7.22 8.36
C ASP A 85 -8.75 6.19 9.31
N ILE A 86 -9.22 5.07 8.77
CA ILE A 86 -9.90 4.00 9.50
C ILE A 86 -9.37 2.65 9.03
N ALA A 87 -9.09 1.76 9.95
CA ALA A 87 -8.73 0.38 9.67
C ALA A 87 -9.90 -0.55 10.01
N ILE A 88 -10.27 -1.40 9.07
CA ILE A 88 -11.21 -2.49 9.32
C ILE A 88 -10.39 -3.75 9.61
N LEU A 89 -10.51 -4.24 10.82
CA LEU A 89 -9.86 -5.49 11.24
C LEU A 89 -10.85 -6.63 11.04
N VAL A 90 -10.58 -7.52 10.09
CA VAL A 90 -11.42 -8.68 9.80
C VAL A 90 -10.95 -9.88 10.62
N VAL A 91 -11.84 -10.41 11.44
CA VAL A 91 -11.60 -11.60 12.28
C VAL A 91 -12.70 -12.59 12.05
N ALA A 92 -12.37 -13.84 11.72
CA ALA A 92 -13.37 -14.88 11.55
C ALA A 92 -13.95 -15.35 12.88
N ALA A 93 -15.26 -15.43 12.98
CA ALA A 93 -15.96 -15.79 14.20
C ALA A 93 -15.71 -17.25 14.64
N ASP A 94 -15.28 -18.11 13.73
CA ASP A 94 -14.97 -19.52 13.98
C ASP A 94 -13.51 -19.77 14.38
N ASP A 95 -12.58 -18.95 13.90
CA ASP A 95 -11.13 -19.12 14.15
C ASP A 95 -10.60 -18.24 15.29
N GLY A 96 -11.14 -17.03 15.45
CA GLY A 96 -10.66 -16.04 16.41
C GLY A 96 -9.36 -15.35 15.97
N VAL A 97 -8.62 -14.83 16.93
CA VAL A 97 -7.42 -14.00 16.69
C VAL A 97 -6.23 -14.87 16.25
N MET A 98 -5.60 -14.50 15.17
CA MET A 98 -4.41 -15.13 14.60
C MET A 98 -3.18 -14.20 14.70
N PRO A 99 -1.95 -14.71 14.53
CA PRO A 99 -0.74 -13.87 14.58
C PRO A 99 -0.77 -12.67 13.63
N GLN A 100 -1.28 -12.82 12.42
CA GLN A 100 -1.46 -11.71 11.46
C GLN A 100 -2.49 -10.69 11.93
N THR A 101 -3.49 -11.10 12.70
CA THR A 101 -4.45 -10.21 13.34
C THR A 101 -3.76 -9.29 14.34
N VAL A 102 -2.90 -9.85 15.18
CA VAL A 102 -2.11 -9.11 16.18
C VAL A 102 -1.17 -8.11 15.51
N GLU A 103 -0.50 -8.53 14.45
CA GLU A 103 0.37 -7.67 13.66
C GLU A 103 -0.40 -6.48 13.07
N ALA A 104 -1.58 -6.73 12.50
CA ALA A 104 -2.45 -5.68 11.97
C ALA A 104 -2.89 -4.68 13.04
N ILE A 105 -3.25 -5.16 14.22
CA ILE A 105 -3.60 -4.31 15.37
C ILE A 105 -2.43 -3.40 15.75
N ASN A 106 -1.24 -3.96 15.86
CA ASN A 106 -0.04 -3.21 16.23
C ASN A 106 0.30 -2.13 15.20
N HIS A 107 0.18 -2.43 13.91
CA HIS A 107 0.39 -1.45 12.84
C HIS A 107 -0.62 -0.30 12.89
N ALA A 108 -1.89 -0.62 13.06
CA ALA A 108 -2.96 0.38 13.14
C ALA A 108 -2.80 1.29 14.36
N LYS A 109 -2.47 0.72 15.52
CA LYS A 109 -2.21 1.48 16.74
C LYS A 109 -0.98 2.38 16.63
N ALA A 110 0.11 1.85 16.04
CA ALA A 110 1.33 2.64 15.81
C ALA A 110 1.07 3.84 14.88
N ALA A 111 0.19 3.69 13.91
CA ALA A 111 -0.22 4.76 12.99
C ALA A 111 -1.27 5.72 13.59
N GLY A 112 -1.82 5.42 14.77
CA GLY A 112 -2.84 6.25 15.41
C GLY A 112 -4.19 6.28 14.71
N ILE A 113 -4.53 5.23 13.96
CA ILE A 113 -5.80 5.13 13.22
C ILE A 113 -6.91 4.48 14.05
N GLU A 114 -8.15 4.90 13.80
CA GLU A 114 -9.33 4.26 14.37
C GLU A 114 -9.52 2.86 13.82
N ILE A 115 -9.81 1.89 14.69
CA ILE A 115 -10.04 0.50 14.34
C ILE A 115 -11.52 0.15 14.51
N ILE A 116 -12.13 -0.41 13.45
CA ILE A 116 -13.44 -1.04 13.51
C ILE A 116 -13.23 -2.54 13.27
N VAL A 117 -13.79 -3.38 14.12
CA VAL A 117 -13.67 -4.82 13.99
C VAL A 117 -14.86 -5.37 13.24
N ALA A 118 -14.61 -6.02 12.11
CA ALA A 118 -15.59 -6.80 11.38
C ALA A 118 -15.43 -8.28 11.75
N VAL A 119 -16.38 -8.79 12.51
CA VAL A 119 -16.42 -10.21 12.88
C VAL A 119 -17.12 -10.96 11.76
N ASN A 120 -16.36 -11.62 10.91
CA ASN A 120 -16.83 -12.28 9.72
C ASN A 120 -17.23 -13.74 9.96
N LYS A 121 -17.89 -14.34 8.98
CA LYS A 121 -18.32 -15.73 8.98
C LYS A 121 -19.31 -16.08 10.10
N ILE A 122 -20.19 -15.14 10.46
CA ILE A 122 -21.22 -15.35 11.48
C ILE A 122 -22.29 -16.37 11.06
N ASP A 123 -22.37 -16.70 9.78
CA ASP A 123 -23.24 -17.72 9.21
C ASP A 123 -22.80 -19.17 9.52
N LYS A 124 -21.56 -19.35 9.96
CA LYS A 124 -21.03 -20.68 10.30
C LYS A 124 -21.58 -21.21 11.63
N PRO A 125 -21.82 -22.55 11.73
CA PRO A 125 -22.40 -23.14 12.95
C PRO A 125 -21.52 -23.00 14.21
N ASN A 126 -20.21 -22.91 14.05
CA ASN A 126 -19.24 -22.77 15.14
C ASN A 126 -18.81 -21.32 15.37
N ALA A 127 -19.50 -20.36 14.81
CA ALA A 127 -19.24 -18.94 15.02
C ALA A 127 -19.45 -18.55 16.49
N ASN A 128 -18.47 -17.86 17.07
CA ASN A 128 -18.52 -17.40 18.46
C ASN A 128 -18.01 -15.96 18.58
N ILE A 129 -18.91 -15.01 18.49
CA ILE A 129 -18.61 -13.57 18.54
C ILE A 129 -18.06 -13.17 19.91
N GLU A 130 -18.60 -13.73 21.00
CA GLU A 130 -18.16 -13.40 22.37
C GLU A 130 -16.71 -13.83 22.61
N LYS A 131 -16.29 -14.96 22.05
CA LYS A 131 -14.89 -15.40 22.10
C LYS A 131 -13.96 -14.43 21.40
N VAL A 132 -14.34 -13.93 20.21
CA VAL A 132 -13.56 -12.93 19.47
C VAL A 132 -13.43 -11.63 20.27
N LYS A 133 -14.52 -11.17 20.87
CA LYS A 133 -14.51 -9.99 21.75
C LYS A 133 -13.56 -10.16 22.96
N GLN A 134 -13.57 -11.33 23.59
CA GLN A 134 -12.68 -11.64 24.71
C GLN A 134 -11.21 -11.64 24.27
N GLU A 135 -10.88 -12.29 23.16
CA GLU A 135 -9.52 -12.35 22.64
C GLU A 135 -9.00 -10.96 22.26
N LEU A 136 -9.82 -10.13 21.60
CA LEU A 136 -9.44 -8.78 21.20
C LEU A 136 -9.35 -7.81 22.37
N ALA A 137 -10.11 -8.01 23.44
CA ALA A 137 -10.02 -7.20 24.66
C ALA A 137 -8.62 -7.29 25.32
N GLU A 138 -7.91 -8.41 25.16
CA GLU A 138 -6.52 -8.55 25.59
C GLU A 138 -5.55 -7.61 24.86
N TYR A 139 -5.91 -7.17 23.66
CA TYR A 139 -5.16 -6.19 22.86
C TYR A 139 -5.72 -4.77 22.95
N GLU A 140 -6.49 -4.48 24.00
CA GLU A 140 -7.11 -3.18 24.25
C GLU A 140 -8.17 -2.76 23.22
N LEU A 141 -8.73 -3.70 22.47
CA LEU A 141 -9.88 -3.50 21.60
C LEU A 141 -11.14 -3.95 22.34
N ILE A 142 -11.65 -3.08 23.20
CA ILE A 142 -12.76 -3.38 24.09
C ILE A 142 -14.07 -2.91 23.45
N PRO A 143 -15.08 -3.81 23.30
CA PRO A 143 -16.38 -3.44 22.73
C PRO A 143 -17.08 -2.32 23.50
N GLU A 144 -17.87 -1.52 22.81
CA GLU A 144 -18.69 -0.47 23.42
C GLU A 144 -19.66 -1.01 24.47
N ASP A 145 -20.28 -2.16 24.24
CA ASP A 145 -21.16 -2.84 25.18
C ASP A 145 -20.46 -3.38 26.43
N TRP A 146 -19.13 -3.44 26.43
CA TRP A 146 -18.31 -3.78 27.59
C TRP A 146 -17.66 -2.55 28.26
N GLY A 147 -18.09 -1.35 27.88
CA GLY A 147 -17.58 -0.10 28.40
C GLY A 147 -16.36 0.46 27.68
N GLY A 148 -15.97 -0.13 26.56
CA GLY A 148 -14.89 0.36 25.72
C GLY A 148 -15.36 1.32 24.61
N SER A 149 -14.49 1.57 23.66
CA SER A 149 -14.74 2.50 22.55
C SER A 149 -14.63 1.87 21.16
N THR A 150 -14.32 0.58 21.08
CA THR A 150 -14.15 -0.12 19.79
C THR A 150 -15.48 -0.63 19.25
N ILE A 151 -15.75 -0.32 17.99
CA ILE A 151 -16.95 -0.76 17.28
C ILE A 151 -16.70 -2.17 16.72
N PHE A 152 -17.60 -3.10 17.06
CA PHE A 152 -17.63 -4.45 16.54
C PHE A 152 -18.87 -4.62 15.67
N VAL A 153 -18.71 -5.05 14.43
CA VAL A 153 -19.81 -5.29 13.51
C VAL A 153 -19.78 -6.75 13.06
N PRO A 154 -20.81 -7.54 13.44
CA PRO A 154 -20.96 -8.90 12.93
C PRO A 154 -21.33 -8.87 11.45
N VAL A 155 -20.60 -9.61 10.64
CA VAL A 155 -20.81 -9.66 9.19
C VAL A 155 -20.68 -11.08 8.64
N SER A 156 -21.33 -11.32 7.50
CA SER A 156 -21.07 -12.49 6.67
C SER A 156 -20.86 -12.03 5.23
N ALA A 157 -19.68 -12.21 4.71
CA ALA A 157 -19.38 -11.94 3.30
C ALA A 157 -20.19 -12.89 2.39
N HIS A 158 -20.45 -14.11 2.84
CA HIS A 158 -21.19 -15.12 2.10
C HIS A 158 -22.68 -14.78 1.97
N THR A 159 -23.33 -14.42 3.08
CA THR A 159 -24.78 -14.07 3.09
C THR A 159 -25.04 -12.59 2.87
N ARG A 160 -23.99 -11.75 2.90
CA ARG A 160 -24.03 -10.29 2.83
C ARG A 160 -24.71 -9.61 4.02
N GLU A 161 -24.90 -10.34 5.11
CA GLU A 161 -25.44 -9.81 6.36
C GLU A 161 -24.44 -8.85 7.03
N GLY A 162 -24.93 -7.72 7.54
CA GLY A 162 -24.17 -6.75 8.30
C GLY A 162 -23.27 -5.81 7.50
N ILE A 163 -23.18 -5.96 6.17
CA ILE A 163 -22.32 -5.13 5.32
C ILE A 163 -22.76 -3.67 5.33
N ASP A 164 -24.05 -3.39 5.19
CA ASP A 164 -24.57 -2.02 5.25
C ASP A 164 -24.32 -1.37 6.60
N GLN A 165 -24.49 -2.13 7.69
CA GLN A 165 -24.16 -1.67 9.03
C GLN A 165 -22.68 -1.34 9.18
N LEU A 166 -21.80 -2.15 8.62
CA LEU A 166 -20.36 -1.88 8.62
C LEU A 166 -20.03 -0.56 7.91
N LEU A 167 -20.60 -0.32 6.74
CA LEU A 167 -20.42 0.90 5.98
C LEU A 167 -20.97 2.13 6.71
N GLU A 168 -22.14 2.00 7.36
CA GLU A 168 -22.72 3.06 8.18
C GLU A 168 -21.83 3.41 9.39
N MET A 169 -21.23 2.41 10.03
CA MET A 169 -20.28 2.62 11.13
C MET A 169 -18.98 3.29 10.66
N ILE A 170 -18.52 2.98 9.47
CA ILE A 170 -17.38 3.68 8.87
C ILE A 170 -17.69 5.16 8.66
N LEU A 171 -18.86 5.47 8.11
CA LEU A 171 -19.29 6.86 7.89
C LEU A 171 -19.47 7.63 9.21
N LEU A 172 -20.03 6.99 10.22
CA LEU A 172 -20.18 7.59 11.56
C LEU A 172 -18.82 7.90 12.18
N THR A 173 -17.87 6.98 12.10
CA THR A 173 -16.50 7.18 12.59
C THR A 173 -15.79 8.30 11.84
N ALA A 174 -15.98 8.35 10.52
CA ALA A 174 -15.43 9.42 9.68
C ALA A 174 -15.97 10.79 10.06
N GLU A 175 -17.26 10.90 10.39
CA GLU A 175 -17.89 12.13 10.84
C GLU A 175 -17.32 12.61 12.18
N ILE A 176 -17.09 11.69 13.11
CA ILE A 176 -16.44 11.99 14.40
C ILE A 176 -15.00 12.46 14.22
N CYS A 177 -14.28 11.87 13.26
CA CYS A 177 -12.89 12.26 12.93
C CYS A 177 -12.78 13.61 12.21
N GLU A 178 -13.88 14.17 11.72
CA GLU A 178 -13.91 15.47 10.99
C GLU A 178 -12.89 15.53 9.82
N LEU A 179 -12.92 14.54 8.94
CA LEU A 179 -11.99 14.41 7.84
C LEU A 179 -12.18 15.52 6.78
N LYS A 180 -11.14 16.30 6.56
CA LYS A 180 -11.16 17.46 5.64
C LYS A 180 -9.89 17.54 4.82
N ALA A 181 -9.99 18.13 3.65
CA ALA A 181 -8.85 18.49 2.80
C ALA A 181 -9.17 19.71 1.94
N ASN A 182 -8.14 20.41 1.49
CA ASN A 182 -8.28 21.52 0.55
C ASN A 182 -8.17 21.01 -0.89
N PRO A 183 -9.27 21.05 -1.70
CA PRO A 183 -9.23 20.56 -3.08
C PRO A 183 -8.60 21.57 -4.07
N LYS A 184 -8.35 22.82 -3.64
CA LYS A 184 -7.87 23.90 -4.51
C LYS A 184 -6.35 24.09 -4.48
N ARG A 185 -5.65 23.41 -3.58
CA ARG A 185 -4.18 23.47 -3.54
C ARG A 185 -3.54 22.55 -4.57
N GLN A 186 -2.20 22.58 -4.68
CA GLN A 186 -1.45 21.59 -5.44
C GLN A 186 -1.77 20.18 -4.97
N ALA A 187 -1.94 19.27 -5.91
CA ALA A 187 -2.21 17.87 -5.60
C ALA A 187 -1.00 17.23 -4.92
N ARG A 188 -1.28 16.52 -3.84
CA ARG A 188 -0.32 15.71 -3.10
C ARG A 188 -0.97 14.41 -2.66
N GLY A 189 -0.21 13.35 -2.67
CA GLY A 189 -0.68 12.05 -2.21
C GLY A 189 0.42 11.01 -2.22
N ILE A 190 0.03 9.75 -2.26
CA ILE A 190 0.94 8.62 -2.20
C ILE A 190 0.72 7.66 -3.37
N VAL A 191 1.77 6.93 -3.71
CA VAL A 191 1.72 5.80 -4.63
C VAL A 191 1.27 4.56 -3.86
N ILE A 192 0.15 3.96 -4.27
CA ILE A 192 -0.33 2.71 -3.71
C ILE A 192 0.40 1.54 -4.33
N GLU A 193 0.48 1.52 -5.65
CA GLU A 193 1.11 0.47 -6.46
C GLU A 193 1.63 1.05 -7.76
N ALA A 194 2.67 0.45 -8.32
CA ALA A 194 3.21 0.85 -9.60
C ALA A 194 3.74 -0.35 -10.36
N ARG A 195 3.62 -0.31 -11.68
CA ARG A 195 4.08 -1.39 -12.56
C ARG A 195 4.56 -0.84 -13.91
N LEU A 196 5.32 -1.64 -14.61
CA LEU A 196 5.67 -1.40 -16.01
C LEU A 196 4.70 -2.18 -16.90
N ASP A 197 3.90 -1.48 -17.67
CA ASP A 197 2.98 -2.06 -18.65
C ASP A 197 3.65 -2.06 -20.03
N LYS A 198 3.57 -3.18 -20.74
CA LYS A 198 4.21 -3.34 -22.04
C LYS A 198 3.68 -2.39 -23.11
N GLY A 199 2.42 -1.98 -23.02
CA GLY A 199 1.78 -1.09 -23.99
C GLY A 199 1.71 0.37 -23.55
N ARG A 200 1.61 0.61 -22.25
CA ARG A 200 1.35 1.94 -21.67
C ARG A 200 2.54 2.57 -20.95
N GLY A 201 3.63 1.80 -20.77
CA GLY A 201 4.81 2.26 -20.02
C GLY A 201 4.63 2.20 -18.51
N ALA A 202 5.19 3.15 -17.80
CA ALA A 202 5.03 3.23 -16.35
C ALA A 202 3.60 3.59 -15.97
N VAL A 203 2.98 2.76 -15.15
CA VAL A 203 1.61 2.91 -14.65
C VAL A 203 1.66 2.94 -13.13
N ALA A 204 1.13 3.99 -12.51
CA ALA A 204 1.08 4.12 -11.07
C ALA A 204 -0.36 4.32 -10.60
N THR A 205 -0.76 3.57 -9.59
CA THR A 205 -2.00 3.82 -8.86
C THR A 205 -1.67 4.74 -7.69
N VAL A 206 -2.27 5.90 -7.66
CA VAL A 206 -2.04 6.91 -6.63
C VAL A 206 -3.33 7.22 -5.88
N LEU A 207 -3.17 7.57 -4.60
CA LEU A 207 -4.23 8.11 -3.78
C LEU A 207 -3.99 9.61 -3.60
N VAL A 208 -4.88 10.43 -4.10
CA VAL A 208 -4.83 11.88 -3.88
C VAL A 208 -5.28 12.16 -2.45
N GLN A 209 -4.44 12.81 -1.68
CA GLN A 209 -4.73 13.15 -0.28
C GLN A 209 -5.11 14.62 -0.11
N LYS A 210 -4.46 15.50 -0.85
CA LYS A 210 -4.67 16.95 -0.83
C LYS A 210 -4.72 17.49 -2.25
N GLY A 211 -5.47 18.55 -2.46
CA GLY A 211 -5.60 19.20 -3.76
C GLY A 211 -6.39 18.37 -4.76
N THR A 212 -6.35 18.78 -6.01
CA THR A 212 -6.99 18.08 -7.12
C THR A 212 -5.97 17.84 -8.22
N LEU A 213 -5.73 16.57 -8.54
CA LEU A 213 -4.85 16.19 -9.64
C LEU A 213 -5.61 16.26 -10.97
N LYS A 214 -5.01 16.86 -11.98
CA LYS A 214 -5.63 17.04 -13.30
C LYS A 214 -4.76 16.50 -14.41
N VAL A 215 -5.38 15.97 -15.46
CA VAL A 215 -4.68 15.58 -16.69
C VAL A 215 -3.93 16.78 -17.26
N GLY A 216 -2.70 16.56 -17.69
CA GLY A 216 -1.82 17.59 -18.22
C GLY A 216 -0.91 18.26 -17.20
N GLN A 217 -1.14 18.06 -15.91
CA GLN A 217 -0.26 18.62 -14.88
C GLN A 217 1.08 17.89 -14.82
N PRO A 218 2.19 18.62 -14.66
CA PRO A 218 3.46 18.02 -14.30
C PRO A 218 3.41 17.44 -12.89
N ILE A 219 4.05 16.28 -12.69
CA ILE A 219 4.11 15.63 -11.39
C ILE A 219 5.48 15.04 -11.12
N ALA A 220 5.88 15.08 -9.87
CA ALA A 220 7.01 14.34 -9.33
C ALA A 220 6.48 13.23 -8.41
N CYS A 221 7.00 12.03 -8.55
CA CYS A 221 6.53 10.84 -7.89
C CYS A 221 7.75 10.04 -7.40
N GLY A 222 8.25 10.36 -6.20
CA GLY A 222 9.50 9.82 -5.73
C GLY A 222 10.67 10.13 -6.67
N SER A 223 11.33 9.10 -7.19
CA SER A 223 12.43 9.20 -8.16
C SER A 223 11.96 9.44 -9.60
N SER A 224 10.66 9.33 -9.86
CA SER A 224 10.07 9.50 -11.18
C SER A 224 9.42 10.89 -11.34
N TYR A 225 9.35 11.37 -12.55
CA TYR A 225 8.66 12.60 -12.90
C TYR A 225 7.99 12.45 -14.27
N GLY A 226 7.14 13.36 -14.59
CA GLY A 226 6.47 13.41 -15.90
C GLY A 226 5.29 14.36 -15.89
N ARG A 227 4.45 14.19 -16.88
CA ARG A 227 3.20 14.91 -17.02
C ARG A 227 2.06 13.90 -17.05
N VAL A 228 0.99 14.14 -16.31
CA VAL A 228 -0.16 13.25 -16.29
C VAL A 228 -0.79 13.21 -17.69
N ARG A 229 -0.56 12.14 -18.43
CA ARG A 229 -1.08 11.96 -19.79
C ARG A 229 -2.53 11.49 -19.77
N ALA A 230 -2.86 10.61 -18.85
CA ALA A 230 -4.21 10.07 -18.65
C ALA A 230 -4.40 9.64 -17.21
N MET A 231 -5.64 9.69 -16.74
CA MET A 231 -6.06 9.14 -15.45
C MET A 231 -7.24 8.21 -15.66
N ILE A 232 -7.20 7.07 -14.99
CA ILE A 232 -8.23 6.04 -15.06
C ILE A 232 -8.71 5.78 -13.64
N ASP A 233 -10.02 5.83 -13.42
CA ASP A 233 -10.61 5.57 -12.11
C ASP A 233 -10.69 4.06 -11.80
N ASP A 234 -11.18 3.72 -10.63
CA ASP A 234 -11.36 2.33 -10.16
C ASP A 234 -12.36 1.52 -10.99
N LYS A 235 -13.20 2.19 -11.80
CA LYS A 235 -14.18 1.59 -12.71
C LYS A 235 -13.67 1.47 -14.15
N GLY A 236 -12.40 1.79 -14.38
CA GLY A 236 -11.78 1.74 -15.71
C GLY A 236 -12.14 2.90 -16.63
N ARG A 237 -12.75 3.97 -16.13
CA ARG A 237 -13.14 5.14 -16.91
C ARG A 237 -12.03 6.18 -16.93
N ASN A 238 -11.84 6.82 -18.08
CA ASN A 238 -10.97 7.99 -18.19
C ASN A 238 -11.60 9.17 -17.46
N VAL A 239 -10.86 9.79 -16.57
CA VAL A 239 -11.26 10.96 -15.81
C VAL A 239 -10.29 12.11 -16.04
N LYS A 240 -10.78 13.35 -15.94
CA LYS A 240 -9.97 14.55 -16.16
C LYS A 240 -9.33 15.08 -14.88
N GLU A 241 -9.92 14.78 -13.74
CA GLU A 241 -9.47 15.24 -12.44
C GLU A 241 -9.78 14.23 -11.34
N ALA A 242 -8.99 14.28 -10.27
CA ALA A 242 -9.16 13.47 -9.07
C ALA A 242 -8.95 14.35 -7.84
N GLY A 243 -9.98 14.47 -7.04
CA GLY A 243 -9.96 15.23 -5.78
C GLY A 243 -9.43 14.42 -4.58
N PRO A 244 -9.47 15.01 -3.37
CA PRO A 244 -9.01 14.35 -2.15
C PRO A 244 -9.71 13.00 -1.90
N SER A 245 -8.96 12.04 -1.40
CA SER A 245 -9.38 10.65 -1.14
C SER A 245 -9.76 9.84 -2.37
N THR A 246 -9.41 10.29 -3.56
CA THR A 246 -9.74 9.59 -4.81
C THR A 246 -8.54 8.79 -5.30
N PRO A 247 -8.70 7.46 -5.49
CA PRO A 247 -7.68 6.63 -6.12
C PRO A 247 -7.79 6.71 -7.65
N VAL A 248 -6.67 6.86 -8.32
CA VAL A 248 -6.61 6.85 -9.80
C VAL A 248 -5.33 6.19 -10.27
N GLU A 249 -5.42 5.54 -11.42
CA GLU A 249 -4.27 5.04 -12.15
C GLU A 249 -3.80 6.14 -13.10
N ILE A 250 -2.52 6.51 -13.03
CA ILE A 250 -1.94 7.57 -13.87
C ILE A 250 -0.92 7.01 -14.85
N LEU A 251 -0.89 7.63 -16.03
CA LEU A 251 0.07 7.37 -17.10
C LEU A 251 0.90 8.64 -17.35
N GLY A 252 2.10 8.47 -17.85
CA GLY A 252 2.96 9.59 -18.28
C GLY A 252 4.23 9.79 -17.43
N LEU A 253 4.48 8.94 -16.45
CA LEU A 253 5.72 8.97 -15.67
C LEU A 253 6.92 8.44 -16.49
N SER A 254 8.10 9.01 -16.23
CA SER A 254 9.35 8.61 -16.89
C SER A 254 9.86 7.23 -16.49
N SER A 255 9.50 6.78 -15.29
CA SER A 255 9.90 5.50 -14.72
C SER A 255 8.86 5.02 -13.72
N VAL A 256 9.01 3.79 -13.23
CA VAL A 256 8.11 3.22 -12.22
C VAL A 256 8.52 3.70 -10.83
N PRO A 257 7.65 4.43 -10.12
CA PRO A 257 7.92 4.86 -8.75
C PRO A 257 7.78 3.70 -7.76
N GLY A 258 8.32 3.87 -6.56
CA GLY A 258 8.11 2.91 -5.46
C GLY A 258 6.77 3.09 -4.77
N ALA A 259 6.16 1.97 -4.36
CA ALA A 259 4.94 2.02 -3.55
C ALA A 259 5.19 2.72 -2.21
N GLY A 260 4.27 3.58 -1.80
CA GLY A 260 4.39 4.41 -0.60
C GLY A 260 5.15 5.71 -0.78
N GLU A 261 5.75 5.96 -1.95
CA GLU A 261 6.39 7.24 -2.25
C GLU A 261 5.36 8.36 -2.41
N VAL A 262 5.74 9.56 -2.01
CA VAL A 262 4.89 10.74 -2.12
C VAL A 262 4.95 11.29 -3.55
N PHE A 263 3.80 11.66 -4.09
CA PHE A 263 3.74 12.45 -5.31
C PHE A 263 3.26 13.87 -5.02
N VAL A 264 3.73 14.82 -5.84
CA VAL A 264 3.28 16.21 -5.83
C VAL A 264 3.09 16.69 -7.27
N SER A 265 2.03 17.46 -7.50
CA SER A 265 1.91 18.20 -8.76
C SER A 265 2.73 19.48 -8.69
N THR A 266 3.26 19.91 -9.82
CA THR A 266 4.08 21.12 -9.94
C THR A 266 3.52 22.01 -11.05
N GLU A 267 3.96 23.25 -11.11
CA GLU A 267 3.55 24.19 -12.17
C GLU A 267 4.26 23.88 -13.49
N THR A 268 5.49 23.43 -13.43
CA THR A 268 6.32 23.14 -14.61
C THR A 268 6.95 21.75 -14.51
N GLU A 269 7.25 21.16 -15.66
CA GLU A 269 7.94 19.89 -15.78
C GLU A 269 9.38 19.96 -15.25
N LYS A 270 10.01 21.14 -15.34
CA LYS A 270 11.33 21.41 -14.79
C LYS A 270 11.34 21.27 -13.25
N GLU A 271 10.32 21.79 -12.57
CA GLU A 271 10.17 21.64 -11.12
C GLU A 271 9.97 20.17 -10.75
N ALA A 272 9.12 19.44 -11.48
CA ALA A 272 8.89 18.02 -11.26
C ALA A 272 10.18 17.21 -11.37
N ARG A 273 10.98 17.47 -12.40
CA ARG A 273 12.31 16.86 -12.60
C ARG A 273 13.25 17.19 -11.45
N SER A 274 13.27 18.43 -11.01
CA SER A 274 14.11 18.89 -9.88
C SER A 274 13.76 18.15 -8.58
N PHE A 275 12.47 17.97 -8.27
CA PHE A 275 12.04 17.18 -7.12
C PHE A 275 12.48 15.71 -7.20
N ALA A 276 12.35 15.09 -8.37
CA ALA A 276 12.79 13.71 -8.59
C ALA A 276 14.31 13.56 -8.42
N GLU A 277 15.09 14.48 -8.96
CA GLU A 277 16.55 14.49 -8.81
C GLU A 277 17.01 14.68 -7.35
N THR A 278 16.33 15.56 -6.62
CA THR A 278 16.57 15.77 -5.18
C THR A 278 16.27 14.50 -4.39
N PHE A 279 15.16 13.84 -4.67
CA PHE A 279 14.79 12.58 -4.04
C PHE A 279 15.84 11.49 -4.27
N ILE A 280 16.35 11.35 -5.49
CA ILE A 280 17.41 10.39 -5.82
C ILE A 280 18.70 10.73 -5.07
N SER A 281 19.08 11.99 -5.03
CA SER A 281 20.29 12.48 -4.34
C SER A 281 20.23 12.21 -2.84
N GLU A 282 19.12 12.53 -2.19
CA GLU A 282 18.88 12.25 -0.77
C GLU A 282 18.91 10.76 -0.46
N GLY A 283 18.30 9.95 -1.32
CA GLY A 283 18.31 8.50 -1.20
C GLY A 283 19.72 7.91 -1.29
N LYS A 284 20.53 8.40 -2.21
CA LYS A 284 21.95 8.00 -2.33
C LYS A 284 22.78 8.41 -1.10
N ASN A 285 22.58 9.62 -0.61
CA ASN A 285 23.30 10.12 0.58
C ASN A 285 22.92 9.30 1.82
N ARG A 286 21.64 8.97 1.99
CA ARG A 286 21.17 8.14 3.10
C ARG A 286 21.77 6.73 3.04
N LEU A 287 21.81 6.09 1.87
CA LEU A 287 22.46 4.81 1.67
C LEU A 287 23.95 4.84 1.98
N ILE A 288 24.65 5.91 1.59
CA ILE A 288 26.07 6.09 1.89
C ILE A 288 26.29 6.24 3.39
N GLU A 289 25.46 7.02 4.08
CA GLU A 289 25.53 7.18 5.54
C GLU A 289 25.23 5.88 6.29
N GLU A 290 24.19 5.16 5.90
CA GLU A 290 23.86 3.85 6.46
C GLU A 290 24.97 2.82 6.22
N THR A 291 25.57 2.83 5.03
CA THR A 291 26.69 1.94 4.69
C THR A 291 27.94 2.31 5.49
N LYS A 292 28.23 3.60 5.66
CA LYS A 292 29.33 4.06 6.50
C LYS A 292 29.16 3.71 7.97
N SER A 293 27.96 3.87 8.51
CA SER A 293 27.66 3.50 9.89
C SER A 293 27.71 1.98 10.11
N LYS A 294 27.25 1.21 9.13
CA LYS A 294 27.36 -0.25 9.16
C LYS A 294 28.80 -0.73 8.99
N MET A 295 29.58 -0.12 8.09
CA MET A 295 31.00 -0.47 7.92
C MET A 295 31.83 -0.20 9.17
N SER A 296 31.56 0.85 9.95
CA SER A 296 32.29 1.10 11.21
C SER A 296 31.97 0.10 12.32
N LEU A 297 30.77 -0.49 12.32
CA LEU A 297 30.39 -1.57 13.25
C LEU A 297 30.76 -2.96 12.71
N ASP A 298 30.59 -3.19 11.42
CA ASP A 298 30.90 -4.44 10.75
C ASP A 298 32.41 -4.68 10.61
N ASP A 299 33.21 -3.62 10.43
CA ASP A 299 34.67 -3.74 10.48
C ASP A 299 35.20 -4.15 11.86
N LEU A 300 34.56 -3.71 12.93
CA LEU A 300 34.87 -4.18 14.29
C LEU A 300 34.46 -5.64 14.49
N PHE A 301 33.29 -6.03 13.97
CA PHE A 301 32.78 -7.41 14.05
C PHE A 301 33.52 -8.36 13.10
N SER A 302 33.87 -7.93 11.90
CA SER A 302 34.60 -8.75 10.94
C SER A 302 36.07 -8.94 11.32
N GLN A 303 36.69 -8.01 12.04
CA GLN A 303 37.99 -8.22 12.68
C GLN A 303 37.94 -9.22 13.85
N ILE A 304 36.79 -9.36 14.49
CA ILE A 304 36.59 -10.33 15.60
C ILE A 304 36.19 -11.71 15.09
N GLN A 305 35.52 -11.79 13.93
CA GLN A 305 35.06 -13.05 13.31
C GLN A 305 35.77 -13.37 11.98
N SER A 306 37.02 -13.02 11.83
CA SER A 306 37.77 -13.19 10.58
C SER A 306 37.60 -14.58 9.97
N GLY A 307 36.79 -14.69 8.93
CA GLY A 307 36.87 -15.71 7.90
C GLY A 307 35.68 -16.59 7.60
N ASN A 308 34.53 -16.52 8.30
CA ASN A 308 33.48 -17.52 8.16
C ASN A 308 32.08 -17.05 7.75
N VAL A 309 31.82 -15.75 7.56
CA VAL A 309 30.52 -15.29 7.09
C VAL A 309 30.53 -15.23 5.58
N LYS A 310 29.77 -16.13 4.95
CA LYS A 310 29.52 -16.07 3.51
C LYS A 310 28.39 -15.08 3.25
N GLU A 311 28.58 -14.21 2.29
CA GLU A 311 27.59 -13.25 1.82
C GLU A 311 27.02 -13.74 0.50
N LEU A 312 25.68 -13.76 0.39
CA LEU A 312 24.98 -14.05 -0.85
C LEU A 312 24.31 -12.75 -1.32
N ASP A 313 24.83 -12.16 -2.38
CA ASP A 313 24.28 -10.97 -3.00
C ASP A 313 23.25 -11.33 -4.05
N ILE A 314 22.10 -10.65 -4.02
CA ILE A 314 20.96 -10.94 -4.89
C ILE A 314 20.44 -9.65 -5.53
N ILE A 315 20.10 -9.75 -6.81
CA ILE A 315 19.34 -8.74 -7.55
C ILE A 315 17.94 -9.29 -7.80
N VAL A 316 16.91 -8.54 -7.42
CA VAL A 316 15.50 -8.93 -7.59
C VAL A 316 14.83 -8.07 -8.65
N LYS A 317 14.23 -8.72 -9.64
CA LYS A 317 13.39 -8.07 -10.65
C LYS A 317 12.00 -8.68 -10.62
N ALA A 318 10.97 -7.85 -10.65
CA ALA A 318 9.58 -8.29 -10.66
C ALA A 318 8.73 -7.42 -11.58
N ASP A 319 7.53 -7.87 -11.86
CA ASP A 319 6.57 -7.17 -12.73
C ASP A 319 5.90 -5.96 -12.05
N VAL A 320 5.78 -5.97 -10.72
CA VAL A 320 5.22 -4.87 -9.91
C VAL A 320 6.10 -4.55 -8.70
N GLN A 321 6.05 -3.31 -8.23
CA GLN A 321 6.89 -2.84 -7.11
C GLN A 321 6.60 -3.58 -5.80
N GLY A 322 5.34 -3.89 -5.53
CA GLY A 322 4.96 -4.65 -4.34
C GLY A 322 5.58 -6.04 -4.30
N SER A 323 5.65 -6.71 -5.43
CA SER A 323 6.32 -8.02 -5.55
C SER A 323 7.82 -7.92 -5.34
N VAL A 324 8.48 -6.86 -5.82
CA VAL A 324 9.90 -6.60 -5.54
C VAL A 324 10.14 -6.53 -4.03
N GLU A 325 9.37 -5.73 -3.32
CA GLU A 325 9.51 -5.55 -1.86
C GLU A 325 9.23 -6.84 -1.09
N ALA A 326 8.18 -7.57 -1.47
CA ALA A 326 7.82 -8.83 -0.84
C ALA A 326 8.94 -9.88 -0.99
N VAL A 327 9.50 -10.04 -2.18
CA VAL A 327 10.59 -10.97 -2.44
C VAL A 327 11.86 -10.56 -1.69
N LYS A 328 12.21 -9.27 -1.66
CA LYS A 328 13.34 -8.75 -0.89
C LYS A 328 13.24 -9.13 0.59
N GLN A 329 12.10 -8.86 1.22
CA GLN A 329 11.90 -9.16 2.63
C GLN A 329 11.96 -10.66 2.93
N SER A 330 11.35 -11.48 2.09
CA SER A 330 11.38 -12.93 2.23
C SER A 330 12.79 -13.50 2.10
N LEU A 331 13.61 -12.99 1.18
CA LEU A 331 14.99 -13.42 0.99
C LEU A 331 15.88 -13.03 2.16
N VAL A 332 15.75 -11.81 2.65
CA VAL A 332 16.55 -11.33 3.80
C VAL A 332 16.27 -12.15 5.07
N LYS A 333 15.04 -12.60 5.27
CA LYS A 333 14.66 -13.47 6.39
C LYS A 333 15.34 -14.85 6.37
N LEU A 334 15.86 -15.29 5.23
CA LEU A 334 16.58 -16.55 5.10
C LEU A 334 18.03 -16.49 5.61
N SER A 335 18.51 -15.31 5.97
CA SER A 335 19.85 -15.14 6.54
C SER A 335 20.01 -15.93 7.84
N ASN A 336 21.16 -16.58 7.99
CA ASN A 336 21.51 -17.34 9.19
C ASN A 336 22.96 -17.00 9.61
N GLU A 337 23.49 -17.69 10.62
CA GLU A 337 24.84 -17.46 11.13
C GLU A 337 25.94 -17.80 10.11
N GLU A 338 25.66 -18.69 9.14
CA GLU A 338 26.64 -19.13 8.14
C GLU A 338 26.58 -18.28 6.86
N VAL A 339 25.38 -17.80 6.49
CA VAL A 339 25.14 -17.06 5.23
C VAL A 339 24.30 -15.84 5.50
N VAL A 340 24.80 -14.66 5.08
CA VAL A 340 24.05 -13.41 5.06
C VAL A 340 23.49 -13.21 3.66
N VAL A 341 22.16 -13.11 3.56
CA VAL A 341 21.46 -12.79 2.31
C VAL A 341 21.28 -11.29 2.21
N LYS A 342 21.87 -10.69 1.19
CA LYS A 342 21.80 -9.24 0.95
C LYS A 342 21.22 -8.96 -0.42
N VAL A 343 20.13 -8.19 -0.48
CA VAL A 343 19.57 -7.71 -1.74
C VAL A 343 20.23 -6.39 -2.10
N ILE A 344 21.11 -6.40 -3.09
CA ILE A 344 21.89 -5.24 -3.50
C ILE A 344 21.14 -4.32 -4.46
N HIS A 345 20.15 -4.83 -5.17
CA HIS A 345 19.31 -4.06 -6.09
C HIS A 345 17.96 -4.73 -6.28
N GLY A 346 16.92 -3.93 -6.40
CA GLY A 346 15.58 -4.35 -6.75
C GLY A 346 14.95 -3.40 -7.77
N GLY A 347 14.26 -3.94 -8.77
CA GLY A 347 13.63 -3.12 -9.80
C GLY A 347 12.43 -3.79 -10.44
N VAL A 348 11.62 -2.98 -11.11
CA VAL A 348 10.43 -3.41 -11.85
C VAL A 348 10.78 -3.55 -13.33
N GLY A 349 10.22 -4.56 -13.98
CA GLY A 349 10.38 -4.83 -15.40
C GLY A 349 11.29 -6.01 -15.71
N ALA A 350 11.59 -6.20 -16.99
CA ALA A 350 12.43 -7.29 -17.45
C ALA A 350 13.87 -7.16 -16.95
N ILE A 351 14.57 -8.28 -16.84
CA ILE A 351 16.01 -8.30 -16.55
C ILE A 351 16.75 -7.74 -17.78
N ASN A 352 17.49 -6.67 -17.58
CA ASN A 352 18.21 -5.95 -18.64
C ASN A 352 19.73 -6.13 -18.56
N GLU A 353 20.45 -5.57 -19.53
CA GLU A 353 21.91 -5.61 -19.57
C GLU A 353 22.58 -4.97 -18.34
N SER A 354 22.01 -3.89 -17.83
CA SER A 354 22.52 -3.22 -16.61
C SER A 354 22.45 -4.13 -15.40
N ASP A 355 21.38 -4.89 -15.26
CA ASP A 355 21.24 -5.87 -14.18
C ASP A 355 22.31 -6.98 -14.28
N VAL A 356 22.58 -7.49 -15.49
CA VAL A 356 23.61 -8.49 -15.73
C VAL A 356 25.01 -7.94 -15.43
N THR A 357 25.29 -6.70 -15.83
CA THR A 357 26.57 -6.05 -15.57
C THR A 357 26.79 -5.86 -14.06
N LEU A 358 25.77 -5.42 -13.33
CA LEU A 358 25.83 -5.29 -11.88
C LEU A 358 26.04 -6.65 -11.19
N ALA A 359 25.33 -7.67 -11.63
CA ALA A 359 25.48 -9.03 -11.11
C ALA A 359 26.87 -9.60 -11.34
N SER A 360 27.44 -9.38 -12.52
CA SER A 360 28.80 -9.80 -12.86
C SER A 360 29.85 -9.08 -12.01
N ALA A 361 29.74 -7.77 -11.84
CA ALA A 361 30.65 -6.97 -11.04
C ALA A 361 30.59 -7.29 -9.55
N SER A 362 29.43 -7.68 -9.04
CA SER A 362 29.17 -7.95 -7.61
C SER A 362 29.20 -9.44 -7.27
N ASN A 363 29.37 -10.31 -8.24
CA ASN A 363 29.20 -11.77 -8.10
C ASN A 363 27.84 -12.14 -7.48
N ALA A 364 26.80 -11.49 -7.95
CA ALA A 364 25.44 -11.64 -7.46
C ALA A 364 24.60 -12.59 -8.30
N ILE A 365 23.54 -13.11 -7.72
CA ILE A 365 22.50 -13.91 -8.39
C ILE A 365 21.33 -13.01 -8.75
N ILE A 366 20.79 -13.15 -9.95
CA ILE A 366 19.58 -12.46 -10.38
C ILE A 366 18.36 -13.36 -10.19
N ILE A 367 17.36 -12.89 -9.47
CA ILE A 367 16.06 -13.55 -9.30
C ILE A 367 14.99 -12.72 -10.00
N GLY A 368 14.33 -13.34 -10.98
CA GLY A 368 13.19 -12.76 -11.67
C GLY A 368 11.88 -13.36 -11.17
N PHE A 369 10.96 -12.51 -10.71
CA PHE A 369 9.61 -12.90 -10.31
C PHE A 369 8.63 -12.42 -11.38
N ASN A 370 8.06 -13.37 -12.12
CA ASN A 370 7.12 -13.13 -13.22
C ASN A 370 7.67 -12.19 -14.32
N VAL A 371 8.99 -12.19 -14.50
CA VAL A 371 9.71 -11.45 -15.54
C VAL A 371 10.74 -12.34 -16.22
N ARG A 372 11.14 -11.98 -17.44
CA ARG A 372 12.16 -12.69 -18.20
C ARG A 372 13.30 -11.75 -18.60
N PRO A 373 14.51 -12.28 -18.86
CA PRO A 373 15.57 -11.46 -19.43
C PRO A 373 15.18 -10.99 -20.84
N ASP A 374 15.55 -9.75 -21.16
CA ASP A 374 15.46 -9.26 -22.53
C ASP A 374 16.52 -9.93 -23.44
N THR A 375 16.46 -9.66 -24.75
CA THR A 375 17.38 -10.30 -25.71
C THR A 375 18.84 -9.97 -25.44
N THR A 376 19.15 -8.77 -25.01
CA THR A 376 20.52 -8.32 -24.70
C THR A 376 21.02 -8.97 -23.40
N ALA A 377 20.20 -9.02 -22.37
CA ALA A 377 20.54 -9.68 -21.10
C ALA A 377 20.75 -11.19 -21.27
N LYS A 378 19.95 -11.83 -22.13
CA LYS A 378 20.05 -13.26 -22.42
C LYS A 378 21.35 -13.61 -23.15
N ALA A 379 21.80 -12.76 -24.05
CA ALA A 379 23.07 -12.94 -24.76
C ALA A 379 24.27 -12.77 -23.80
#